data_b9d9fe6587288518e8560f9ec14ace93
#
_entry.id   b9d9fe6587288518e8560f9ec14ace93
#
_cell.length_a   1.000
_cell.length_b   1.000
_cell.length_c   1.000
_cell.angle_alpha   90.00
_cell.angle_beta   90.00
_cell.angle_gamma   90.00
#
_symmetry.space_group_name_H-M   'P 1'
#
loop_
_entity.id
_entity.type
_entity.pdbx_description
1 polymer ?
#
loop_
_entity_poly.entity_id
_entity_poly.type
_entity_poly.pdbx_seq_one_letter_code
_entity_poly.pdbx_strand_id
1 'polypeptide(L)'
;MILGLVATKGGWRMPTYVSLIHWTDQGVKNFKDSTSRAADFTKLAESSGGRVRELLWTVGEYDIVTVVDFPDDETATAALLRVGSLGNIRSNTLRAFNAEEIGAIIGRAG
;
A
#
# COMPACT_ATOMS: atom_id res chain seq x y z
N MET A 1 19.06 -2.70 -13.45
CA MET A 1 19.41 -3.06 -13.22
C MET A 1 19.29 -3.01 -13.00
N ILE A 2 19.07 -2.56 -12.89
CA ILE A 2 19.33 -2.65 -12.60
C ILE A 2 18.96 -2.48 -12.25
N LEU A 3 18.69 -1.93 -12.05
CA LEU A 3 18.68 -1.97 -11.68
C LEU A 3 18.43 -2.06 -11.21
N GLY A 4 18.29 -1.59 -10.92
CA GLY A 4 18.42 -1.93 -10.34
C GLY A 4 18.22 -1.91 -9.91
N LEU A 5 18.29 -1.53 -9.88
CA LEU A 5 18.49 -1.77 -9.31
C LEU A 5 18.46 -1.89 -8.60
N VAL A 6 18.50 -1.57 -8.26
CA VAL A 6 18.66 -1.96 -7.47
C VAL A 6 18.65 -2.11 -6.77
N ALA A 7 18.76 -2.04 -6.32
CA ALA A 7 18.83 -2.50 -5.59
C ALA A 7 18.91 -2.80 -4.84
N THR A 8 18.97 -2.89 -4.18
CA THR A 8 19.10 -3.41 -3.56
C THR A 8 19.30 -4.03 -3.03
N LYS A 9 20.44 -4.13 -2.68
CA LYS A 9 20.49 -5.04 -1.97
C LYS A 9 19.34 -5.48 -1.74
N GLY A 10 19.24 -5.71 -1.82
CA GLY A 10 17.85 -5.60 -1.78
C GLY A 10 17.31 -4.22 -1.96
N GLY A 11 18.06 -3.18 -1.92
CA GLY A 11 17.57 -1.81 -2.00
C GLY A 11 16.88 -1.46 -3.30
N TRP A 12 17.19 -2.16 -4.36
CA TRP A 12 16.58 -1.90 -5.65
C TRP A 12 15.16 -2.47 -5.75
N ARG A 13 14.75 -3.32 -4.81
CA ARG A 13 13.41 -3.89 -4.78
C ARG A 13 12.53 -3.06 -3.85
N MET A 14 11.38 -2.63 -4.36
CA MET A 14 10.46 -1.83 -3.56
C MET A 14 9.74 -2.68 -2.53
N PRO A 15 9.64 -2.21 -1.27
CA PRO A 15 8.81 -2.87 -0.27
C PRO A 15 7.34 -2.90 -0.64
N THR A 16 6.68 -3.98 -0.23
CA THR A 16 5.25 -4.18 -0.46
C THR A 16 4.48 -3.96 0.84
N TYR A 17 3.32 -3.32 0.71
CA TYR A 17 2.42 -3.04 1.84
C TYR A 17 1.03 -3.55 1.52
N VAL A 18 0.43 -4.25 2.48
CA VAL A 18 -0.97 -4.67 2.39
C VAL A 18 -1.75 -3.80 3.37
N SER A 19 -2.77 -3.12 2.88
CA SER A 19 -3.62 -2.28 3.72
C SER A 19 -5.00 -2.90 3.83
N LEU A 20 -5.43 -3.09 5.07
CA LEU A 20 -6.77 -3.53 5.42
C LEU A 20 -7.52 -2.28 5.87
N ILE A 21 -8.53 -1.89 5.11
CA ILE A 21 -9.08 -0.55 5.19
C ILE A 21 -10.54 -0.59 5.59
N HIS A 22 -10.90 0.26 6.56
CA HIS A 22 -12.30 0.52 6.90
C HIS A 22 -12.70 1.89 6.39
N TRP A 23 -13.91 2.02 5.89
CA TRP A 23 -14.52 3.34 5.74
C TRP A 23 -14.80 3.92 7.12
N THR A 24 -14.61 5.22 7.25
CA THR A 24 -15.16 5.98 8.37
C THR A 24 -16.65 6.21 8.10
N ASP A 25 -17.36 6.79 9.08
CA ASP A 25 -18.75 7.21 8.86
C ASP A 25 -18.86 8.14 7.65
N GLN A 26 -17.94 9.09 7.54
CA GLN A 26 -17.89 9.98 6.38
C GLN A 26 -17.66 9.22 5.07
N GLY A 27 -16.74 8.27 5.07
CA GLY A 27 -16.39 7.52 3.88
C GLY A 27 -17.54 6.66 3.36
N VAL A 28 -18.24 5.94 4.27
CA VAL A 28 -19.37 5.11 3.86
C VAL A 28 -20.57 5.95 3.47
N LYS A 29 -20.77 7.09 4.13
CA LYS A 29 -21.85 8.00 3.77
C LYS A 29 -21.69 8.51 2.34
N ASN A 30 -20.46 8.72 1.93
CA ASN A 30 -20.11 9.19 0.58
C ASN A 30 -19.58 8.07 -0.30
N PHE A 31 -20.14 6.87 -0.17
CA PHE A 31 -19.63 5.68 -0.86
C PHE A 31 -19.61 5.82 -2.39
N LYS A 32 -20.49 6.67 -2.93
CA LYS A 32 -20.58 6.88 -4.38
C LYS A 32 -19.28 7.45 -4.97
N ASP A 33 -18.45 8.09 -4.15
CA ASP A 33 -17.17 8.66 -4.59
C ASP A 33 -16.01 7.67 -4.42
N SER A 34 -16.27 6.45 -3.94
CA SER A 34 -15.21 5.53 -3.57
C SER A 34 -14.31 5.17 -4.75
N THR A 35 -14.86 4.96 -5.93
CA THR A 35 -14.05 4.62 -7.10
C THR A 35 -13.18 5.78 -7.56
N SER A 36 -13.68 7.02 -7.47
CA SER A 36 -12.84 8.19 -7.81
C SER A 36 -11.77 8.43 -6.77
N ARG A 37 -12.06 8.20 -5.49
CA ARG A 37 -11.04 8.27 -4.43
C ARG A 37 -9.94 7.22 -4.64
N ALA A 38 -10.33 6.01 -5.07
CA ALA A 38 -9.36 4.95 -5.38
C ALA A 38 -8.48 5.33 -6.57
N ALA A 39 -9.04 5.95 -7.61
CA ALA A 39 -8.28 6.43 -8.75
C ALA A 39 -7.28 7.51 -8.33
N ASP A 40 -7.68 8.41 -7.43
CA ASP A 40 -6.80 9.46 -6.90
C ASP A 40 -5.66 8.84 -6.09
N PHE A 41 -5.94 7.82 -5.29
CA PHE A 41 -4.91 7.11 -4.54
C PHE A 41 -3.91 6.44 -5.48
N THR A 42 -4.40 5.80 -6.55
CA THR A 42 -3.52 5.17 -7.54
C THR A 42 -2.56 6.18 -8.15
N LYS A 43 -3.08 7.38 -8.51
CA LYS A 43 -2.23 8.44 -9.03
C LYS A 43 -1.21 8.92 -8.00
N LEU A 44 -1.62 9.05 -6.75
CA LEU A 44 -0.71 9.45 -5.67
C LEU A 44 0.41 8.43 -5.51
N ALA A 45 0.08 7.14 -5.50
CA ALA A 45 1.08 6.08 -5.37
C ALA A 45 2.08 6.14 -6.54
N GLU A 46 1.58 6.27 -7.76
CA GLU A 46 2.43 6.33 -8.95
C GLU A 46 3.30 7.57 -8.96
N SER A 47 2.76 8.72 -8.61
CA SER A 47 3.56 9.96 -8.56
C SER A 47 4.60 9.94 -7.45
N SER A 48 4.42 9.07 -6.45
CA SER A 48 5.38 8.87 -5.36
C SER A 48 6.45 7.82 -5.72
N GLY A 49 6.43 7.30 -6.94
CA GLY A 49 7.37 6.27 -7.39
C GLY A 49 6.92 4.86 -7.07
N GLY A 50 5.71 4.68 -6.58
CA GLY A 50 5.17 3.37 -6.23
C GLY A 50 4.29 2.77 -7.30
N ARG A 51 3.62 1.68 -6.95
CA ARG A 51 2.74 0.96 -7.86
C ARG A 51 1.64 0.26 -7.09
N VAL A 52 0.37 0.49 -7.46
CA VAL A 52 -0.76 -0.26 -6.92
C VAL A 52 -0.87 -1.58 -7.68
N ARG A 53 -0.69 -2.68 -6.96
CA ARG A 53 -0.76 -4.03 -7.54
C ARG A 53 -2.17 -4.57 -7.49
N GLU A 54 -2.88 -4.33 -6.38
CA GLU A 54 -4.26 -4.73 -6.20
C GLU A 54 -5.00 -3.66 -5.41
N LEU A 55 -6.25 -3.43 -5.78
CA LEU A 55 -7.15 -2.57 -5.03
C LEU A 55 -8.55 -3.16 -5.18
N LEU A 56 -9.06 -3.70 -4.08
CA LEU A 56 -10.30 -4.49 -4.08
C LEU A 56 -11.25 -3.96 -3.01
N TRP A 57 -12.53 -3.90 -3.35
CA TRP A 57 -13.59 -3.67 -2.36
C TRP A 57 -14.03 -5.03 -1.83
N THR A 58 -14.21 -5.12 -0.53
CA THR A 58 -14.53 -6.39 0.13
C THR A 58 -15.80 -6.27 0.94
N VAL A 59 -16.39 -7.41 1.26
CA VAL A 59 -17.56 -7.53 2.11
C VAL A 59 -17.14 -8.33 3.34
N GLY A 60 -17.37 -7.77 4.52
CA GLY A 60 -16.96 -8.40 5.76
C GLY A 60 -16.36 -7.39 6.70
N GLU A 61 -15.34 -7.78 7.45
CA GLU A 61 -14.73 -6.90 8.45
C GLU A 61 -14.10 -5.67 7.81
N TYR A 62 -13.47 -5.82 6.65
CA TYR A 62 -12.80 -4.71 5.95
C TYR A 62 -13.58 -4.35 4.71
N ASP A 63 -13.49 -3.08 4.32
CA ASP A 63 -14.22 -2.55 3.17
C ASP A 63 -13.38 -2.50 1.92
N ILE A 64 -12.06 -2.32 2.07
CA ILE A 64 -11.12 -2.23 0.95
C ILE A 64 -9.83 -2.93 1.35
N VAL A 65 -9.22 -3.63 0.40
CA VAL A 65 -7.89 -4.22 0.58
C VAL A 65 -7.01 -3.75 -0.56
N THR A 66 -5.80 -3.27 -0.24
CA THR A 66 -4.84 -2.86 -1.25
C THR A 66 -3.52 -3.57 -1.07
N VAL A 67 -2.84 -3.81 -2.19
CA VAL A 67 -1.44 -4.27 -2.21
C VAL A 67 -0.68 -3.26 -3.04
N VAL A 68 0.28 -2.57 -2.42
CA VAL A 68 0.99 -1.45 -3.04
C VAL A 68 2.48 -1.58 -2.78
N ASP A 69 3.28 -1.35 -3.80
CA ASP A 69 4.72 -1.21 -3.65
C ASP A 69 5.05 0.28 -3.55
N PHE A 70 5.89 0.64 -2.58
CA PHE A 70 6.41 2.00 -2.44
C PHE A 70 7.94 1.94 -2.41
N PRO A 71 8.63 3.04 -2.76
CA PRO A 71 10.10 3.06 -2.75
C PRO A 71 10.70 2.76 -1.37
N ASP A 72 10.05 3.24 -0.30
CA ASP A 72 10.54 3.07 1.06
C ASP A 72 9.40 3.29 2.06
N ASP A 73 9.69 3.03 3.34
CA ASP A 73 8.70 3.14 4.40
C ASP A 73 8.22 4.58 4.61
N GLU A 74 9.12 5.53 4.45
CA GLU A 74 8.79 6.95 4.63
C GLU A 74 7.80 7.43 3.58
N THR A 75 8.01 7.03 2.32
CA THR A 75 7.10 7.36 1.23
C THR A 75 5.74 6.72 1.43
N ALA A 76 5.71 5.45 1.84
CA ALA A 76 4.46 4.74 2.14
C ALA A 76 3.70 5.44 3.26
N THR A 77 4.41 5.80 4.34
CA THR A 77 3.81 6.44 5.49
C THR A 77 3.24 7.81 5.12
N ALA A 78 3.98 8.60 4.34
CA ALA A 78 3.52 9.91 3.88
C ALA A 78 2.23 9.79 3.06
N ALA A 79 2.17 8.80 2.15
CA ALA A 79 0.98 8.57 1.34
C ALA A 79 -0.21 8.19 2.20
N LEU A 80 0.00 7.31 3.18
CA LEU A 80 -1.07 6.88 4.09
C LEU A 80 -1.58 8.02 4.96
N LEU A 81 -0.69 8.86 5.46
CA LEU A 81 -1.09 10.04 6.24
C LEU A 81 -1.92 10.99 5.39
N ARG A 82 -1.49 11.23 4.16
CA ARG A 82 -2.22 12.12 3.26
C ARG A 82 -3.63 11.61 2.98
N VAL A 83 -3.75 10.32 2.64
CA VAL A 83 -5.05 9.72 2.33
C VAL A 83 -5.92 9.66 3.59
N GLY A 84 -5.33 9.29 4.74
CA GLY A 84 -6.05 9.24 6.00
C GLY A 84 -6.57 10.61 6.42
N SER A 85 -5.82 11.67 6.11
CA SER A 85 -6.21 13.04 6.48
C SER A 85 -7.48 13.52 5.78
N LEU A 86 -7.87 12.88 4.67
CA LEU A 86 -9.11 13.21 3.98
C LEU A 86 -10.34 12.74 4.75
N GLY A 87 -10.17 11.86 5.73
CA GLY A 87 -11.21 11.49 6.67
C GLY A 87 -12.15 10.38 6.19
N ASN A 88 -11.89 9.77 5.03
CA ASN A 88 -12.80 8.78 4.44
C ASN A 88 -12.49 7.36 4.85
N ILE A 89 -11.25 7.08 5.28
CA ILE A 89 -10.80 5.73 5.59
C ILE A 89 -9.93 5.69 6.84
N ARG A 90 -9.88 4.49 7.43
CA ARG A 90 -8.91 4.10 8.44
C ARG A 90 -8.18 2.89 7.91
N SER A 91 -6.86 2.89 7.99
CA SER A 91 -6.02 1.84 7.43
C SER A 91 -5.27 1.10 8.52
N ASN A 92 -5.25 -0.22 8.38
CA ASN A 92 -4.33 -1.09 9.10
C ASN A 92 -3.35 -1.62 8.06
N THR A 93 -2.17 -1.01 7.99
CA THR A 93 -1.21 -1.29 6.93
C THR A 93 -0.09 -2.17 7.44
N LEU A 94 0.18 -3.24 6.69
CA LEU A 94 1.13 -4.29 7.06
C LEU A 94 2.28 -4.29 6.06
N ARG A 95 3.51 -4.35 6.58
CA ARG A 95 4.67 -4.62 5.73
C ARG A 95 4.59 -6.08 5.29
N ALA A 96 4.65 -6.34 3.98
CA ALA A 96 4.47 -7.67 3.44
C ALA A 96 5.72 -8.12 2.68
N PHE A 97 5.96 -9.43 2.66
CA PHE A 97 7.09 -10.04 1.98
C PHE A 97 6.58 -11.18 1.11
N ASN A 98 7.11 -11.29 -0.10
CA ASN A 98 6.82 -12.46 -0.94
C ASN A 98 7.68 -13.66 -0.50
N ALA A 99 7.50 -14.80 -1.16
CA ALA A 99 8.20 -16.03 -0.78
C ALA A 99 9.72 -15.89 -0.89
N GLU A 100 10.21 -15.23 -1.93
CA GLU A 100 11.64 -15.01 -2.11
C GLU A 100 12.22 -14.13 -1.01
N GLU A 101 11.51 -13.05 -0.71
CA GLU A 101 11.95 -12.09 0.33
C GLU A 101 11.97 -12.74 1.70
N ILE A 102 10.89 -13.45 2.06
CA ILE A 102 10.83 -14.08 3.38
C ILE A 102 11.84 -15.22 3.49
N GLY A 103 12.12 -15.91 2.38
CA GLY A 103 13.16 -16.93 2.35
C GLY A 103 14.53 -16.38 2.71
N ALA A 104 14.87 -15.21 2.16
CA ALA A 104 16.13 -14.54 2.48
C ALA A 104 16.17 -14.10 3.94
N ILE A 105 15.05 -13.60 4.47
CA ILE A 105 14.96 -13.18 5.87
C ILE A 105 15.13 -14.39 6.79
N ILE A 106 14.50 -15.50 6.46
CA ILE A 106 14.62 -16.74 7.24
C ILE A 106 16.10 -17.19 7.29
N GLY A 107 16.80 -17.10 6.16
CA GLY A 107 18.22 -17.41 6.11
C GLY A 107 19.06 -16.55 7.04
N ARG A 108 18.67 -15.27 7.21
CA ARG A 108 19.37 -14.36 8.12
C ARG A 108 19.03 -14.63 9.58
N ALA A 109 17.90 -15.27 9.86
CA ALA A 109 17.49 -15.60 11.22
C ALA A 109 18.24 -16.81 11.79
N GLY A 110 18.90 -17.53 10.94
CA GLY A 110 19.76 -18.64 11.34
C GLY A 110 19.14 -20.01 11.14
#